data_1c96f0df4ffbb90f5408e2c6551c1df9
#
_entry.id   1c96f0df4ffbb90f5408e2c6551c1df9
#
_cell.length_a   1.000
_cell.length_b   1.000
_cell.length_c   1.000
_cell.angle_alpha   90.00
_cell.angle_beta   90.00
_cell.angle_gamma   90.00
#
_symmetry.space_group_name_H-M   'P 1'
#
loop_
_entity.id
_entity.type
_entity.pdbx_description
1 polymer ?
#
loop_
_entity_poly.entity_id
_entity_poly.type
_entity_poly.pdbx_seq_one_letter_code
_entity_poly.pdbx_strand_id
1 'polypeptide(L)'
;MKAYIGIEDVYAMEIVDAYGSPALKVEVFAEGGYAGSAAVSTRTLKSRGETNERESEYTAGGCAGKINGAVCDNLAGMNIIDQTKIDRKLKEPEVSGGLGSNIILALSAACAKAAAAAVGLETYRYLGGAGSVKLPLPMMNVISGGADEKSPLNYEKIMMIPVGSSSFSEGVRNCAAVCDRLKADLADKGYSVLAAPDGSFAPNMKNEREAFDYICRAITRCGFRLTEDFCLAVDCGAENAWRHARSFEEENMYYFPKQNRMADADRLISDLVSYCGKYPIISAENVVSDSDERGLAAAYDKLGSRIQLAGFKTDLSSSFDDYNSVIVSPYRIGTVTDILDFSAKAVRSGFKTVFSSDGDGLDEMFIADLAVAANSGQIKIGALSGGGNAAKYNRLLEIEKS
;
A
#
# COMPACT_ATOMS: atom_id res chain seq x y z
N MET A 1 31.12 19.44 0.46
CA MET A 1 30.48 18.13 0.74
C MET A 1 31.54 17.06 0.54
N LYS A 2 31.77 16.15 1.51
CA LYS A 2 32.68 15.03 1.28
C LYS A 2 32.08 14.15 0.16
N ALA A 3 32.87 13.80 -0.85
CA ALA A 3 32.45 12.94 -1.94
C ALA A 3 32.23 11.46 -1.50
N TYR A 4 32.64 11.15 -0.29
CA TYR A 4 32.57 9.83 0.32
C TYR A 4 32.27 9.94 1.82
N ILE A 5 31.26 9.21 2.26
CA ILE A 5 30.86 9.08 3.67
C ILE A 5 30.64 7.58 3.92
N GLY A 6 31.53 6.96 4.69
CA GLY A 6 31.51 5.51 4.93
C GLY A 6 30.37 5.10 5.86
N ILE A 7 29.78 3.92 5.61
CA ILE A 7 28.90 3.25 6.58
C ILE A 7 29.81 2.74 7.72
N GLU A 8 29.52 3.12 8.96
CA GLU A 8 30.27 2.70 10.14
C GLU A 8 29.67 1.44 10.77
N ASP A 9 28.31 1.39 10.84
CA ASP A 9 27.62 0.28 11.49
C ASP A 9 26.21 0.09 10.93
N VAL A 10 25.71 -1.15 10.99
CA VAL A 10 24.32 -1.53 10.65
C VAL A 10 23.80 -2.40 11.79
N TYR A 11 22.78 -1.90 12.46
CA TYR A 11 22.21 -2.55 13.62
C TYR A 11 20.72 -2.83 13.42
N ALA A 12 20.26 -4.01 13.84
CA ALA A 12 18.85 -4.36 13.87
C ALA A 12 18.42 -4.88 15.23
N MET A 13 17.20 -4.55 15.62
CA MET A 13 16.57 -5.02 16.84
C MET A 13 15.16 -5.48 16.57
N GLU A 14 14.69 -6.42 17.39
CA GLU A 14 13.30 -6.85 17.40
C GLU A 14 12.43 -5.77 18.06
N ILE A 15 11.30 -5.48 17.41
CA ILE A 15 10.24 -4.60 17.91
C ILE A 15 8.89 -5.31 17.70
N VAL A 16 7.79 -4.65 18.05
CA VAL A 16 6.42 -5.14 17.75
C VAL A 16 5.68 -4.15 16.83
N ASP A 17 4.84 -4.70 15.96
CA ASP A 17 3.92 -3.91 15.13
C ASP A 17 2.62 -3.56 15.90
N ALA A 18 1.72 -2.80 15.28
CA ALA A 18 0.44 -2.39 15.86
C ALA A 18 -0.52 -3.56 16.16
N TYR A 19 -0.22 -4.75 15.67
CA TYR A 19 -0.98 -5.98 15.93
C TYR A 19 -0.35 -6.83 17.03
N GLY A 20 0.75 -6.36 17.66
CA GLY A 20 1.52 -7.11 18.65
C GLY A 20 2.35 -8.25 18.03
N SER A 21 2.56 -8.23 16.72
CA SER A 21 3.39 -9.23 16.03
C SER A 21 4.85 -8.80 15.98
N PRO A 22 5.82 -9.75 15.93
CA PRO A 22 7.22 -9.43 15.79
C PRO A 22 7.50 -8.59 14.54
N ALA A 23 8.33 -7.58 14.69
CA ALA A 23 8.79 -6.70 13.64
C ALA A 23 10.28 -6.36 13.85
N LEU A 24 10.92 -5.77 12.86
CA LEU A 24 12.32 -5.37 12.93
C LEU A 24 12.45 -3.86 12.76
N LYS A 25 13.30 -3.25 13.57
CA LYS A 25 13.85 -1.92 13.33
C LYS A 25 15.30 -2.08 12.90
N VAL A 26 15.67 -1.41 11.81
CA VAL A 26 17.04 -1.34 11.30
C VAL A 26 17.54 0.08 11.47
N GLU A 27 18.78 0.23 11.90
CA GLU A 27 19.49 1.49 12.02
C GLU A 27 20.82 1.39 11.27
N VAL A 28 21.14 2.43 10.51
CA VAL A 28 22.41 2.54 9.77
C VAL A 28 23.12 3.80 10.24
N PHE A 29 24.37 3.66 10.62
CA PHE A 29 25.23 4.74 11.08
C PHE A 29 26.32 4.98 10.05
N ALA A 30 26.60 6.25 9.78
CA ALA A 30 27.60 6.66 8.81
C ALA A 30 28.55 7.71 9.41
N GLU A 31 29.74 7.83 8.84
CA GLU A 31 30.76 8.80 9.25
C GLU A 31 30.17 10.20 9.42
N GLY A 32 30.60 10.87 10.50
CA GLY A 32 30.12 12.21 10.82
C GLY A 32 28.88 12.21 11.71
N GLY A 33 28.47 11.05 12.24
CA GLY A 33 27.34 10.91 13.17
C GLY A 33 25.97 10.92 12.46
N TYR A 34 25.94 10.73 11.14
CA TYR A 34 24.69 10.61 10.41
C TYR A 34 24.08 9.23 10.60
N ALA A 35 22.75 9.19 10.76
CA ALA A 35 22.05 7.95 10.93
C ALA A 35 20.71 7.95 10.18
N GLY A 36 20.25 6.76 9.82
CA GLY A 36 18.93 6.52 9.27
C GLY A 36 18.32 5.26 9.86
N SER A 37 17.02 5.25 10.03
CA SER A 37 16.31 4.09 10.55
C SER A 37 15.06 3.78 9.74
N ALA A 38 14.72 2.49 9.66
CA ALA A 38 13.49 2.01 9.09
C ALA A 38 12.98 0.79 9.87
N ALA A 39 11.67 0.59 9.85
CA ALA A 39 11.05 -0.55 10.48
C ALA A 39 10.25 -1.36 9.45
N VAL A 40 10.12 -2.67 9.69
CA VAL A 40 9.37 -3.57 8.83
C VAL A 40 8.75 -4.69 9.66
N SER A 41 7.49 -5.06 9.35
CA SER A 41 6.89 -6.25 9.91
C SER A 41 7.58 -7.50 9.36
N THR A 42 7.82 -8.48 10.24
CA THR A 42 8.33 -9.80 9.82
C THR A 42 7.21 -10.74 9.39
N ARG A 43 5.95 -10.29 9.53
CA ARG A 43 4.82 -11.02 8.94
C ARG A 43 5.03 -11.01 7.44
N THR A 44 5.22 -12.18 6.87
CA THR A 44 5.13 -12.32 5.42
C THR A 44 3.76 -11.84 4.99
N LEU A 45 3.69 -11.20 3.84
CA LEU A 45 2.42 -10.75 3.25
C LEU A 45 1.58 -11.98 2.88
N LYS A 46 0.98 -12.62 3.91
CA LYS A 46 0.09 -13.79 3.77
C LYS A 46 -1.13 -13.52 2.89
N SER A 47 -1.37 -12.26 2.55
CA SER A 47 -2.62 -11.83 1.96
C SER A 47 -2.86 -12.27 0.51
N ARG A 48 -1.87 -12.83 -0.19
CA ARG A 48 -2.05 -13.16 -1.63
C ARG A 48 -1.36 -14.44 -2.12
N GLY A 49 -1.56 -15.56 -1.41
CA GLY A 49 -1.35 -16.88 -2.01
C GLY A 49 0.08 -17.40 -2.09
N GLU A 50 1.06 -16.68 -1.55
CA GLU A 50 2.38 -17.24 -1.37
C GLU A 50 2.43 -18.00 -0.03
N THR A 51 2.02 -19.26 -0.06
CA THR A 51 2.35 -20.24 0.99
C THR A 51 3.81 -20.62 0.84
N ASN A 52 4.71 -19.77 1.29
CA ASN A 52 6.10 -20.18 1.44
C ASN A 52 6.23 -20.92 2.76
N GLU A 53 6.41 -22.22 2.70
CA GLU A 53 6.79 -23.10 3.83
C GLU A 53 8.09 -22.65 4.54
N ARG A 54 8.80 -21.65 3.99
CA ARG A 54 9.98 -21.03 4.59
C ARG A 54 9.71 -20.02 5.71
N GLU A 55 8.46 -19.73 6.02
CA GLU A 55 8.09 -18.78 7.10
C GLU A 55 8.56 -19.20 8.50
N SER A 56 8.86 -20.48 8.71
CA SER A 56 9.31 -20.98 10.02
C SER A 56 10.81 -20.76 10.30
N GLU A 57 11.61 -20.43 9.30
CA GLU A 57 13.08 -20.33 9.47
C GLU A 57 13.58 -18.95 9.90
N TYR A 58 12.77 -17.87 9.76
CA TYR A 58 13.21 -16.51 10.05
C TYR A 58 12.36 -15.85 11.13
N THR A 59 12.75 -16.06 12.40
CA THR A 59 12.24 -15.23 13.50
C THR A 59 12.82 -13.81 13.40
N ALA A 60 12.14 -12.80 13.97
CA ALA A 60 12.66 -11.43 14.02
C ALA A 60 14.08 -11.39 14.64
N GLY A 61 14.32 -12.12 15.74
CA GLY A 61 15.64 -12.21 16.35
C GLY A 61 16.69 -12.87 15.45
N GLY A 62 16.33 -13.89 14.67
CA GLY A 62 17.24 -14.54 13.70
C GLY A 62 17.62 -13.59 12.56
N CYS A 63 16.65 -12.81 12.05
CA CYS A 63 16.92 -11.77 11.06
C CYS A 63 17.80 -10.66 11.61
N ALA A 64 17.53 -10.20 12.84
CA ALA A 64 18.38 -9.21 13.52
C ALA A 64 19.83 -9.72 13.66
N GLY A 65 20.03 -10.97 14.08
CA GLY A 65 21.35 -11.57 14.17
C GLY A 65 22.12 -11.61 12.85
N LYS A 66 21.43 -11.91 11.73
CA LYS A 66 22.05 -11.86 10.38
C LYS A 66 22.43 -10.45 9.97
N ILE A 67 21.59 -9.47 10.27
CA ILE A 67 21.84 -8.07 9.94
C ILE A 67 23.04 -7.56 10.74
N ASN A 68 23.07 -7.80 12.05
CA ASN A 68 24.13 -7.38 12.96
C ASN A 68 25.48 -8.07 12.67
N GLY A 69 25.49 -9.18 11.92
CA GLY A 69 26.67 -9.88 11.47
C GLY A 69 26.95 -9.67 9.99
N ALA A 70 26.56 -10.65 9.17
CA ALA A 70 26.96 -10.72 7.76
C ALA A 70 26.55 -9.48 6.94
N VAL A 71 25.36 -8.86 7.18
CA VAL A 71 24.95 -7.67 6.44
C VAL A 71 25.83 -6.49 6.86
N CYS A 72 26.03 -6.27 8.15
CA CYS A 72 26.89 -5.21 8.67
C CYS A 72 28.30 -5.31 8.09
N ASP A 73 28.93 -6.50 8.18
CA ASP A 73 30.29 -6.73 7.66
C ASP A 73 30.43 -6.41 6.15
N ASN A 74 29.39 -6.69 5.37
CA ASN A 74 29.40 -6.45 3.93
C ASN A 74 29.11 -5.00 3.53
N LEU A 75 28.36 -4.25 4.34
CA LEU A 75 28.05 -2.84 4.09
C LEU A 75 29.07 -1.89 4.71
N ALA A 76 29.78 -2.31 5.76
CA ALA A 76 30.79 -1.50 6.44
C ALA A 76 31.81 -0.93 5.44
N GLY A 77 32.08 0.37 5.55
CA GLY A 77 32.98 1.09 4.65
C GLY A 77 32.38 1.46 3.29
N MET A 78 31.20 0.97 2.88
CA MET A 78 30.57 1.42 1.64
C MET A 78 30.15 2.89 1.74
N ASN A 79 30.19 3.61 0.61
CA ASN A 79 29.75 5.00 0.57
C ASN A 79 28.23 5.09 0.69
N ILE A 80 27.72 5.68 1.79
CA ILE A 80 26.28 5.78 2.06
C ILE A 80 25.50 6.53 0.96
N ILE A 81 26.15 7.42 0.20
CA ILE A 81 25.52 8.20 -0.88
C ILE A 81 25.26 7.35 -2.13
N ASP A 82 25.94 6.21 -2.28
CA ASP A 82 25.82 5.36 -3.46
C ASP A 82 24.74 4.29 -3.30
N GLN A 83 23.46 4.76 -3.21
CA GLN A 83 22.30 3.90 -2.99
C GLN A 83 22.24 2.71 -3.94
N THR A 84 22.53 2.93 -5.23
CA THR A 84 22.47 1.87 -6.25
C THR A 84 23.47 0.75 -5.99
N LYS A 85 24.67 1.06 -5.50
CA LYS A 85 25.65 0.03 -5.15
C LYS A 85 25.27 -0.70 -3.87
N ILE A 86 24.76 0.02 -2.88
CA ILE A 86 24.25 -0.57 -1.63
C ILE A 86 23.12 -1.54 -1.95
N ASP A 87 22.12 -1.12 -2.72
CA ASP A 87 20.98 -1.94 -3.09
C ASP A 87 21.36 -3.18 -3.90
N ARG A 88 22.35 -3.04 -4.80
CA ARG A 88 22.91 -4.20 -5.50
C ARG A 88 23.59 -5.17 -4.54
N LYS A 89 24.36 -4.64 -3.58
CA LYS A 89 25.05 -5.46 -2.57
C LYS A 89 24.06 -6.21 -1.67
N LEU A 90 22.99 -5.55 -1.26
CA LEU A 90 21.92 -6.16 -0.46
C LEU A 90 21.22 -7.33 -1.17
N LYS A 91 21.21 -7.35 -2.50
CA LYS A 91 20.60 -8.44 -3.31
C LYS A 91 21.54 -9.63 -3.54
N GLU A 92 22.82 -9.52 -3.21
CA GLU A 92 23.76 -10.63 -3.33
C GLU A 92 23.36 -11.74 -2.34
N PRO A 93 23.32 -13.03 -2.78
CA PRO A 93 22.89 -14.16 -1.93
C PRO A 93 23.70 -14.29 -0.63
N GLU A 94 25.00 -13.96 -0.68
CA GLU A 94 25.89 -14.01 0.46
C GLU A 94 25.54 -12.95 1.53
N VAL A 95 24.93 -11.83 1.13
CA VAL A 95 24.52 -10.73 2.00
C VAL A 95 23.08 -10.90 2.45
N SER A 96 22.18 -11.11 1.49
CA SER A 96 20.76 -11.29 1.81
C SER A 96 20.51 -12.55 2.64
N GLY A 97 21.27 -13.62 2.41
CA GLY A 97 21.18 -14.86 3.19
C GLY A 97 19.76 -15.42 3.31
N GLY A 98 18.88 -15.11 2.34
CA GLY A 98 17.47 -15.48 2.37
C GLY A 98 16.56 -14.52 3.14
N LEU A 99 17.02 -13.32 3.51
CA LEU A 99 16.15 -12.25 4.04
C LEU A 99 15.04 -11.89 3.03
N GLY A 100 13.82 -11.72 3.51
CA GLY A 100 12.69 -11.35 2.67
C GLY A 100 12.82 -9.94 2.06
N SER A 101 12.10 -9.67 0.96
CA SER A 101 12.10 -8.37 0.28
C SER A 101 11.74 -7.21 1.20
N ASN A 102 10.85 -7.43 2.16
CA ASN A 102 10.48 -6.45 3.18
C ASN A 102 11.68 -6.06 4.07
N ILE A 103 12.51 -7.01 4.49
CA ILE A 103 13.70 -6.74 5.31
C ILE A 103 14.79 -6.04 4.49
N ILE A 104 14.97 -6.45 3.24
CA ILE A 104 15.86 -5.78 2.28
C ILE A 104 15.41 -4.33 2.07
N LEU A 105 14.10 -4.08 2.00
CA LEU A 105 13.56 -2.72 1.95
C LEU A 105 13.94 -1.90 3.18
N ALA A 106 13.81 -2.46 4.38
CA ALA A 106 14.16 -1.73 5.61
C ALA A 106 15.63 -1.33 5.63
N LEU A 107 16.54 -2.23 5.23
CA LEU A 107 17.98 -1.95 5.09
C LEU A 107 18.24 -0.84 4.07
N SER A 108 17.66 -0.96 2.88
CA SER A 108 17.79 0.01 1.79
C SER A 108 17.25 1.38 2.19
N ALA A 109 16.08 1.42 2.86
CA ALA A 109 15.44 2.65 3.35
C ALA A 109 16.26 3.33 4.47
N ALA A 110 16.82 2.55 5.40
CA ALA A 110 17.67 3.09 6.46
C ALA A 110 18.94 3.73 5.87
N CYS A 111 19.56 3.08 4.87
CA CYS A 111 20.69 3.66 4.13
C CYS A 111 20.29 4.97 3.43
N ALA A 112 19.15 5.00 2.73
CA ALA A 112 18.67 6.20 2.04
C ALA A 112 18.42 7.36 2.99
N LYS A 113 17.84 7.09 4.18
CA LYS A 113 17.62 8.11 5.22
C LYS A 113 18.93 8.63 5.80
N ALA A 114 19.92 7.75 6.06
CA ALA A 114 21.25 8.15 6.52
C ALA A 114 21.96 9.03 5.47
N ALA A 115 21.86 8.65 4.19
CA ALA A 115 22.40 9.42 3.09
C ALA A 115 21.75 10.80 2.95
N ALA A 116 20.42 10.87 3.06
CA ALA A 116 19.68 12.14 3.03
C ALA A 116 20.13 13.06 4.17
N ALA A 117 20.25 12.52 5.40
CA ALA A 117 20.77 13.25 6.56
C ALA A 117 22.20 13.77 6.32
N ALA A 118 23.07 12.92 5.73
CA ALA A 118 24.47 13.27 5.47
C ALA A 118 24.64 14.40 4.45
N VAL A 119 23.69 14.55 3.52
CA VAL A 119 23.71 15.66 2.54
C VAL A 119 22.81 16.84 2.93
N GLY A 120 22.13 16.75 4.09
CA GLY A 120 21.26 17.81 4.61
C GLY A 120 19.98 18.03 3.81
N LEU A 121 19.42 16.97 3.23
CA LEU A 121 18.17 16.98 2.48
C LEU A 121 17.09 16.17 3.16
N GLU A 122 15.84 16.56 2.94
CA GLU A 122 14.67 15.71 3.23
C GLU A 122 14.75 14.43 2.38
N THR A 123 14.30 13.31 2.94
CA THR A 123 14.41 11.99 2.28
C THR A 123 13.79 11.98 0.89
N TYR A 124 12.58 12.52 0.75
CA TYR A 124 11.91 12.58 -0.56
C TYR A 124 12.68 13.43 -1.60
N ARG A 125 13.34 14.51 -1.16
CA ARG A 125 14.17 15.36 -2.05
C ARG A 125 15.48 14.67 -2.43
N TYR A 126 16.08 13.95 -1.50
CA TYR A 126 17.29 13.16 -1.77
C TYR A 126 17.02 12.09 -2.85
N LEU A 127 15.88 11.38 -2.72
CA LEU A 127 15.52 10.30 -3.63
C LEU A 127 14.99 10.78 -4.98
N GLY A 128 14.13 11.79 -4.98
CA GLY A 128 13.44 12.26 -6.19
C GLY A 128 14.06 13.50 -6.85
N GLY A 129 15.07 14.08 -6.22
CA GLY A 129 15.74 15.28 -6.74
C GLY A 129 14.83 16.51 -6.77
N ALA A 130 15.19 17.50 -7.60
CA ALA A 130 14.47 18.77 -7.73
C ALA A 130 13.04 18.63 -8.30
N GLY A 131 12.72 17.49 -8.93
CA GLY A 131 11.42 17.23 -9.53
C GLY A 131 10.39 16.62 -8.58
N SER A 132 10.75 16.23 -7.36
CA SER A 132 9.86 15.63 -6.37
C SER A 132 9.01 16.66 -5.64
N VAL A 133 7.97 17.16 -6.29
CA VAL A 133 7.14 18.27 -5.78
C VAL A 133 5.65 17.93 -5.73
N LYS A 134 5.24 16.77 -6.27
CA LYS A 134 3.83 16.42 -6.37
C LYS A 134 3.43 15.52 -5.20
N LEU A 135 2.51 16.01 -4.38
CA LEU A 135 1.86 15.19 -3.37
C LEU A 135 0.85 14.23 -4.03
N PRO A 136 0.82 12.96 -3.61
CA PRO A 136 -0.13 11.99 -4.14
C PRO A 136 -1.54 12.26 -3.62
N LEU A 137 -2.55 12.03 -4.45
CA LEU A 137 -3.94 12.06 -4.04
C LEU A 137 -4.24 10.84 -3.15
N PRO A 138 -4.77 11.02 -1.92
CA PRO A 138 -5.04 9.91 -1.03
C PRO A 138 -6.28 9.12 -1.46
N MET A 139 -6.14 7.80 -1.51
CA MET A 139 -7.23 6.83 -1.58
C MET A 139 -7.45 6.30 -0.16
N MET A 140 -8.37 6.92 0.57
CA MET A 140 -8.52 6.71 2.00
C MET A 140 -9.55 5.63 2.30
N ASN A 141 -9.16 4.56 2.99
CA ASN A 141 -10.08 3.51 3.41
C ASN A 141 -11.13 4.07 4.38
N VAL A 142 -12.39 3.70 4.15
CA VAL A 142 -13.53 4.17 4.96
C VAL A 142 -14.30 2.98 5.53
N ILE A 143 -14.60 1.99 4.70
CA ILE A 143 -15.27 0.75 5.11
C ILE A 143 -14.46 -0.44 4.61
N SER A 144 -14.24 -1.40 5.50
CA SER A 144 -13.61 -2.69 5.22
C SER A 144 -14.60 -3.83 5.27
N GLY A 145 -14.38 -4.79 4.41
CA GLY A 145 -15.06 -6.08 4.37
C GLY A 145 -14.07 -7.19 4.00
N GLY A 146 -14.44 -8.09 3.11
CA GLY A 146 -13.56 -9.16 2.64
C GLY A 146 -13.52 -10.39 3.55
N ALA A 147 -12.71 -11.38 3.18
CA ALA A 147 -12.70 -12.68 3.82
C ALA A 147 -12.21 -12.65 5.27
N ASP A 148 -11.23 -11.80 5.55
CA ASP A 148 -10.56 -11.74 6.86
C ASP A 148 -11.24 -10.80 7.86
N GLU A 149 -12.24 -10.02 7.42
CA GLU A 149 -12.96 -9.10 8.27
C GLU A 149 -14.27 -9.71 8.78
N LYS A 150 -14.74 -9.26 9.95
CA LYS A 150 -16.03 -9.72 10.52
C LYS A 150 -17.24 -9.14 9.78
N SER A 151 -17.04 -8.16 8.92
CA SER A 151 -18.08 -7.59 8.06
C SER A 151 -18.54 -8.60 7.01
N PRO A 152 -19.84 -8.72 6.70
CA PRO A 152 -20.33 -9.60 5.65
C PRO A 152 -20.12 -9.10 4.22
N LEU A 153 -19.55 -7.89 4.06
CA LEU A 153 -19.21 -7.34 2.75
C LEU A 153 -18.14 -8.19 2.05
N ASN A 154 -18.23 -8.31 0.72
CA ASN A 154 -17.23 -9.03 -0.06
C ASN A 154 -16.05 -8.14 -0.44
N TYR A 155 -16.29 -6.85 -0.70
CA TYR A 155 -15.22 -5.93 -1.03
C TYR A 155 -14.31 -5.74 0.18
N GLU A 156 -13.01 -5.93 -0.04
CA GLU A 156 -12.02 -5.76 1.03
C GLU A 156 -11.98 -4.33 1.52
N LYS A 157 -12.03 -3.35 0.59
CA LYS A 157 -11.96 -1.93 0.92
C LYS A 157 -12.92 -1.12 0.07
N ILE A 158 -13.59 -0.17 0.70
CA ILE A 158 -14.25 0.94 0.03
C ILE A 158 -13.54 2.21 0.49
N MET A 159 -13.01 2.95 -0.47
CA MET A 159 -12.18 4.12 -0.26
C MET A 159 -12.86 5.37 -0.77
N MET A 160 -12.62 6.51 -0.14
CA MET A 160 -12.98 7.83 -0.67
C MET A 160 -11.73 8.57 -1.16
N ILE A 161 -11.92 9.38 -2.19
CA ILE A 161 -10.88 10.16 -2.87
C ILE A 161 -11.34 11.61 -2.90
N PRO A 162 -10.66 12.56 -2.23
CA PRO A 162 -11.05 13.97 -2.18
C PRO A 162 -10.56 14.72 -3.42
N VAL A 163 -11.15 14.42 -4.59
CA VAL A 163 -10.70 14.90 -5.91
C VAL A 163 -10.83 16.41 -6.10
N GLY A 164 -11.76 17.07 -5.39
CA GLY A 164 -12.01 18.51 -5.49
C GLY A 164 -11.17 19.35 -4.53
N SER A 165 -10.32 18.75 -3.69
CA SER A 165 -9.52 19.50 -2.74
C SER A 165 -8.33 20.18 -3.43
N SER A 166 -8.08 21.43 -3.06
CA SER A 166 -7.01 22.27 -3.64
C SER A 166 -5.62 21.94 -3.06
N SER A 167 -5.57 21.24 -1.93
CA SER A 167 -4.35 20.86 -1.22
C SER A 167 -4.51 19.52 -0.53
N PHE A 168 -3.39 18.86 -0.21
CA PHE A 168 -3.41 17.60 0.53
C PHE A 168 -4.04 17.78 1.92
N SER A 169 -3.68 18.85 2.63
CA SER A 169 -4.22 19.17 3.96
C SER A 169 -5.72 19.45 3.93
N GLU A 170 -6.23 20.10 2.90
CA GLU A 170 -7.67 20.26 2.70
C GLU A 170 -8.35 18.92 2.48
N GLY A 171 -7.80 18.07 1.60
CA GLY A 171 -8.30 16.72 1.35
C GLY A 171 -8.40 15.88 2.62
N VAL A 172 -7.35 15.88 3.45
CA VAL A 172 -7.35 15.16 4.73
C VAL A 172 -8.41 15.69 5.69
N ARG A 173 -8.55 17.02 5.82
CA ARG A 173 -9.62 17.62 6.68
C ARG A 173 -11.02 17.27 6.19
N ASN A 174 -11.25 17.35 4.90
CA ASN A 174 -12.55 17.01 4.30
C ASN A 174 -12.88 15.53 4.50
N CYS A 175 -11.90 14.65 4.33
CA CYS A 175 -12.05 13.22 4.65
C CYS A 175 -12.37 12.97 6.12
N ALA A 176 -11.69 13.66 7.05
CA ALA A 176 -11.96 13.54 8.48
C ALA A 176 -13.41 13.90 8.82
N ALA A 177 -13.90 15.02 8.28
CA ALA A 177 -15.28 15.45 8.49
C ALA A 177 -16.30 14.41 7.96
N VAL A 178 -16.03 13.82 6.79
CA VAL A 178 -16.89 12.75 6.23
C VAL A 178 -16.84 11.49 7.09
N CYS A 179 -15.66 11.10 7.58
CA CYS A 179 -15.51 9.94 8.49
C CYS A 179 -16.30 10.14 9.80
N ASP A 180 -16.20 11.32 10.42
CA ASP A 180 -16.96 11.64 11.64
C ASP A 180 -18.47 11.59 11.40
N ARG A 181 -18.92 12.11 10.26
CA ARG A 181 -20.33 12.06 9.87
C ARG A 181 -20.78 10.60 9.62
N LEU A 182 -19.98 9.82 8.90
CA LEU A 182 -20.27 8.43 8.64
C LEU A 182 -20.35 7.62 9.93
N LYS A 183 -19.41 7.83 10.86
CA LYS A 183 -19.42 7.20 12.18
C LYS A 183 -20.72 7.45 12.92
N ALA A 184 -21.18 8.71 12.95
CA ALA A 184 -22.45 9.07 13.58
C ALA A 184 -23.65 8.40 12.90
N ASP A 185 -23.72 8.43 11.55
CA ASP A 185 -24.80 7.83 10.78
C ASP A 185 -24.87 6.30 10.96
N LEU A 186 -23.71 5.63 11.09
CA LEU A 186 -23.61 4.19 11.38
C LEU A 186 -24.11 3.88 12.79
N ALA A 187 -23.64 4.63 13.79
CA ALA A 187 -24.02 4.45 15.19
C ALA A 187 -25.53 4.67 15.41
N ASP A 188 -26.11 5.72 14.79
CA ASP A 188 -27.55 6.02 14.87
C ASP A 188 -28.44 4.88 14.34
N LYS A 189 -27.88 4.04 13.44
CA LYS A 189 -28.56 2.86 12.89
C LYS A 189 -28.24 1.57 13.62
N GLY A 190 -27.39 1.63 14.64
CA GLY A 190 -26.97 0.47 15.42
C GLY A 190 -25.92 -0.42 14.71
N TYR A 191 -25.26 0.09 13.68
CA TYR A 191 -24.11 -0.58 13.08
C TYR A 191 -22.88 -0.46 13.97
N SER A 192 -21.99 -1.46 13.87
CA SER A 192 -20.68 -1.39 14.52
C SER A 192 -19.86 -0.24 13.93
N VAL A 193 -19.26 0.55 14.82
CA VAL A 193 -18.27 1.59 14.50
C VAL A 193 -16.87 1.20 14.98
N LEU A 194 -16.66 -0.06 15.29
CA LEU A 194 -15.35 -0.60 15.61
C LEU A 194 -14.46 -0.54 14.36
N ALA A 195 -13.21 -0.21 14.61
CA ALA A 195 -12.23 -0.14 13.55
C ALA A 195 -11.75 -1.54 13.14
N ALA A 196 -11.63 -1.74 11.84
CA ALA A 196 -10.85 -2.83 11.26
C ALA A 196 -9.34 -2.61 11.52
N PRO A 197 -8.48 -3.61 11.28
CA PRO A 197 -7.04 -3.47 11.47
C PRO A 197 -6.41 -2.28 10.72
N ASP A 198 -6.95 -1.91 9.56
CA ASP A 198 -6.53 -0.76 8.77
C ASP A 198 -7.12 0.58 9.23
N GLY A 199 -7.84 0.60 10.35
CA GLY A 199 -8.46 1.78 10.94
C GLY A 199 -9.80 2.20 10.33
N SER A 200 -10.27 1.56 9.25
CA SER A 200 -11.58 1.82 8.66
C SER A 200 -12.72 1.17 9.46
N PHE A 201 -13.97 1.52 9.18
CA PHE A 201 -15.11 0.88 9.84
C PHE A 201 -15.39 -0.50 9.23
N ALA A 202 -15.78 -1.47 10.08
CA ALA A 202 -16.23 -2.80 9.67
C ALA A 202 -17.68 -3.06 10.10
N PRO A 203 -18.66 -2.34 9.52
CA PRO A 203 -20.06 -2.48 9.88
C PRO A 203 -20.66 -3.79 9.36
N ASN A 204 -21.59 -4.36 10.12
CA ASN A 204 -22.32 -5.57 9.73
C ASN A 204 -23.46 -5.24 8.74
N MET A 205 -23.11 -4.72 7.56
CA MET A 205 -24.03 -4.34 6.49
C MET A 205 -24.40 -5.55 5.61
N LYS A 206 -25.56 -5.48 4.96
CA LYS A 206 -26.08 -6.61 4.16
C LYS A 206 -25.33 -6.80 2.84
N ASN A 207 -24.86 -5.72 2.23
CA ASN A 207 -24.20 -5.73 0.92
C ASN A 207 -23.48 -4.40 0.66
N GLU A 208 -22.69 -4.38 -0.38
CA GLU A 208 -21.88 -3.24 -0.82
C GLU A 208 -22.71 -2.00 -1.16
N ARG A 209 -23.92 -2.20 -1.72
CA ARG A 209 -24.84 -1.09 -2.02
C ARG A 209 -25.17 -0.26 -0.78
N GLU A 210 -25.45 -0.93 0.33
CA GLU A 210 -25.73 -0.25 1.60
C GLU A 210 -24.53 0.56 2.07
N ALA A 211 -23.31 0.01 1.95
CA ALA A 211 -22.09 0.73 2.29
C ALA A 211 -21.89 1.98 1.42
N PHE A 212 -22.06 1.86 0.10
CA PHE A 212 -22.00 3.01 -0.80
C PHE A 212 -23.04 4.06 -0.48
N ASP A 213 -24.30 3.65 -0.21
CA ASP A 213 -25.39 4.59 0.12
C ASP A 213 -25.06 5.38 1.41
N TYR A 214 -24.44 4.76 2.43
CA TYR A 214 -24.01 5.46 3.65
C TYR A 214 -22.86 6.41 3.41
N ILE A 215 -21.82 6.00 2.67
CA ILE A 215 -20.68 6.86 2.35
C ILE A 215 -21.13 8.07 1.54
N CYS A 216 -21.88 7.86 0.46
CA CYS A 216 -22.38 8.97 -0.38
C CYS A 216 -23.29 9.93 0.41
N ARG A 217 -24.12 9.40 1.32
CA ARG A 217 -24.95 10.22 2.21
C ARG A 217 -24.09 11.04 3.19
N ALA A 218 -23.05 10.46 3.77
CA ALA A 218 -22.14 11.18 4.66
C ALA A 218 -21.44 12.32 3.93
N ILE A 219 -20.92 12.07 2.70
CA ILE A 219 -20.31 13.09 1.85
C ILE A 219 -21.29 14.26 1.60
N THR A 220 -22.51 13.96 1.15
CA THR A 220 -23.50 14.99 0.83
C THR A 220 -23.99 15.73 2.06
N ARG A 221 -24.10 15.09 3.23
CA ARG A 221 -24.45 15.73 4.50
C ARG A 221 -23.36 16.65 5.04
N CYS A 222 -22.11 16.45 4.66
CA CYS A 222 -21.02 17.38 4.93
C CYS A 222 -21.02 18.58 3.95
N GLY A 223 -21.95 18.64 2.98
CA GLY A 223 -22.03 19.71 2.00
C GLY A 223 -21.17 19.50 0.75
N PHE A 224 -20.53 18.35 0.61
CA PHE A 224 -19.72 18.03 -0.54
C PHE A 224 -20.53 17.39 -1.69
N ARG A 225 -20.07 17.60 -2.91
CA ARG A 225 -20.69 17.09 -4.13
C ARG A 225 -20.00 15.80 -4.57
N LEU A 226 -20.81 14.81 -4.89
CA LEU A 226 -20.30 13.57 -5.51
C LEU A 226 -19.78 13.89 -6.91
N THR A 227 -18.71 13.20 -7.30
CA THR A 227 -17.96 13.36 -8.56
C THR A 227 -17.09 14.61 -8.66
N GLU A 228 -17.49 15.72 -8.06
CA GLU A 228 -16.75 16.97 -8.13
C GLU A 228 -15.79 17.15 -6.94
N ASP A 229 -16.28 16.92 -5.72
CA ASP A 229 -15.47 17.08 -4.50
C ASP A 229 -14.93 15.71 -4.02
N PHE A 230 -15.76 14.65 -4.17
CA PHE A 230 -15.40 13.29 -3.80
C PHE A 230 -15.76 12.26 -4.85
N CYS A 231 -14.85 11.32 -5.06
CA CYS A 231 -15.08 10.06 -5.76
C CYS A 231 -14.79 8.87 -4.84
N LEU A 232 -15.11 7.67 -5.32
CA LEU A 232 -14.87 6.42 -4.60
C LEU A 232 -13.88 5.54 -5.36
N ALA A 233 -13.18 4.69 -4.60
CA ALA A 233 -12.44 3.56 -5.12
C ALA A 233 -12.78 2.31 -4.34
N VAL A 234 -12.57 1.14 -4.95
CA VAL A 234 -12.88 -0.15 -4.34
C VAL A 234 -11.73 -1.14 -4.52
N ASP A 235 -11.51 -1.94 -3.49
CA ASP A 235 -10.78 -3.21 -3.59
C ASP A 235 -11.81 -4.33 -3.51
N CYS A 236 -12.03 -5.02 -4.63
CA CYS A 236 -13.08 -6.02 -4.73
C CYS A 236 -12.71 -7.34 -4.05
N GLY A 237 -11.42 -7.56 -3.69
CA GLY A 237 -10.96 -8.73 -2.94
C GLY A 237 -11.13 -10.07 -3.66
N ALA A 238 -11.26 -10.08 -4.98
CA ALA A 238 -11.59 -11.29 -5.74
C ALA A 238 -10.54 -12.39 -5.63
N GLU A 239 -9.28 -12.05 -5.36
CA GLU A 239 -8.20 -13.03 -5.18
C GLU A 239 -8.48 -14.01 -4.03
N ASN A 240 -9.03 -13.52 -2.91
CA ASN A 240 -9.41 -14.37 -1.79
C ASN A 240 -10.57 -15.31 -2.16
N ALA A 241 -11.57 -14.80 -2.86
CA ALA A 241 -12.71 -15.59 -3.32
C ALA A 241 -12.29 -16.66 -4.36
N TRP A 242 -11.33 -16.35 -5.22
CA TRP A 242 -10.73 -17.29 -6.18
C TRP A 242 -10.01 -18.43 -5.46
N ARG A 243 -9.17 -18.13 -4.47
CA ARG A 243 -8.48 -19.15 -3.68
C ARG A 243 -9.45 -20.03 -2.90
N HIS A 244 -10.51 -19.45 -2.34
CA HIS A 244 -11.54 -20.23 -1.66
C HIS A 244 -12.29 -21.18 -2.60
N ALA A 245 -12.60 -20.77 -3.83
CA ALA A 245 -13.25 -21.65 -4.82
C ALA A 245 -12.34 -22.84 -5.18
N ARG A 246 -11.03 -22.60 -5.35
CA ARG A 246 -10.06 -23.66 -5.64
C ARG A 246 -9.94 -24.71 -4.55
N SER A 247 -10.22 -24.37 -3.29
CA SER A 247 -10.26 -25.36 -2.20
C SER A 247 -11.39 -26.36 -2.34
N PHE A 248 -12.38 -26.11 -3.22
CA PHE A 248 -13.48 -27.01 -3.58
C PHE A 248 -13.30 -27.63 -4.97
N GLU A 249 -12.08 -27.55 -5.56
CA GLU A 249 -11.79 -28.04 -6.93
C GLU A 249 -12.61 -27.35 -8.04
N GLU A 250 -13.16 -26.16 -7.74
CA GLU A 250 -13.88 -25.36 -8.73
C GLU A 250 -12.92 -24.47 -9.50
N GLU A 251 -12.80 -24.69 -10.79
CA GLU A 251 -11.98 -23.89 -11.71
C GLU A 251 -12.79 -22.70 -12.26
N ASN A 252 -12.13 -21.55 -12.41
CA ASN A 252 -12.68 -20.30 -12.97
C ASN A 252 -13.92 -19.76 -12.22
N MET A 253 -14.01 -20.05 -10.92
CA MET A 253 -15.08 -19.59 -10.04
C MET A 253 -14.51 -18.80 -8.86
N TYR A 254 -15.39 -18.06 -8.20
CA TYR A 254 -15.13 -17.22 -7.03
C TYR A 254 -16.10 -17.62 -5.93
N TYR A 255 -15.62 -18.07 -4.78
CA TYR A 255 -16.47 -18.45 -3.65
C TYR A 255 -16.38 -17.42 -2.52
N PHE A 256 -17.52 -16.87 -2.15
CA PHE A 256 -17.69 -15.91 -1.06
C PHE A 256 -18.28 -16.60 0.17
N PRO A 257 -17.46 -17.03 1.15
CA PRO A 257 -17.91 -17.89 2.27
C PRO A 257 -18.99 -17.23 3.12
N LYS A 258 -18.88 -15.92 3.37
CA LYS A 258 -19.83 -15.19 4.22
C LYS A 258 -21.25 -15.17 3.68
N GLN A 259 -21.41 -15.22 2.36
CA GLN A 259 -22.69 -15.23 1.68
C GLN A 259 -23.06 -16.62 1.15
N ASN A 260 -22.19 -17.62 1.35
CA ASN A 260 -22.30 -18.95 0.73
C ASN A 260 -22.64 -18.84 -0.77
N ARG A 261 -21.92 -17.98 -1.49
CA ARG A 261 -22.19 -17.65 -2.88
C ARG A 261 -21.02 -18.00 -3.77
N MET A 262 -21.32 -18.72 -4.85
CA MET A 262 -20.40 -18.93 -5.98
C MET A 262 -20.73 -17.93 -7.10
N ALA A 263 -19.72 -17.43 -7.79
CA ALA A 263 -19.87 -16.53 -8.94
C ALA A 263 -18.75 -16.78 -9.94
N ASP A 264 -18.98 -16.43 -11.20
CA ASP A 264 -17.96 -16.34 -12.25
C ASP A 264 -17.46 -14.91 -12.41
N ALA A 265 -16.42 -14.72 -13.22
CA ALA A 265 -15.87 -13.39 -13.53
C ALA A 265 -16.88 -12.43 -14.16
N ASP A 266 -17.72 -12.94 -15.07
CA ASP A 266 -18.75 -12.12 -15.74
C ASP A 266 -19.74 -11.53 -14.76
N ARG A 267 -20.10 -12.28 -13.73
CA ARG A 267 -20.97 -11.81 -12.65
C ARG A 267 -20.30 -10.71 -11.81
N LEU A 268 -19.04 -10.91 -11.39
CA LEU A 268 -18.31 -9.90 -10.61
C LEU A 268 -18.16 -8.59 -11.38
N ILE A 269 -17.79 -8.68 -12.64
CA ILE A 269 -17.65 -7.53 -13.53
C ILE A 269 -18.99 -6.80 -13.72
N SER A 270 -20.09 -7.55 -13.92
CA SER A 270 -21.43 -6.99 -14.11
C SER A 270 -21.93 -6.28 -12.85
N ASP A 271 -21.66 -6.86 -11.66
CA ASP A 271 -21.98 -6.24 -10.38
C ASP A 271 -21.24 -4.89 -10.24
N LEU A 272 -19.93 -4.83 -10.53
CA LEU A 272 -19.15 -3.60 -10.48
C LEU A 272 -19.61 -2.57 -11.53
N VAL A 273 -19.89 -2.98 -12.77
CA VAL A 273 -20.45 -2.10 -13.80
C VAL A 273 -21.76 -1.44 -13.31
N SER A 274 -22.63 -2.22 -12.67
CA SER A 274 -23.88 -1.71 -12.08
C SER A 274 -23.61 -0.67 -10.98
N TYR A 275 -22.61 -0.91 -10.11
CA TYR A 275 -22.21 0.05 -9.08
C TYR A 275 -21.60 1.32 -9.68
N CYS A 276 -20.71 1.21 -10.66
CA CYS A 276 -20.15 2.37 -11.38
C CYS A 276 -21.21 3.23 -12.08
N GLY A 277 -22.33 2.62 -12.49
CA GLY A 277 -23.47 3.35 -13.07
C GLY A 277 -24.27 4.15 -12.05
N LYS A 278 -24.14 3.87 -10.76
CA LYS A 278 -24.94 4.48 -9.68
C LYS A 278 -24.10 5.35 -8.72
N TYR A 279 -22.86 4.98 -8.49
CA TYR A 279 -21.97 5.61 -7.53
C TYR A 279 -20.73 6.20 -8.23
N PRO A 280 -20.10 7.23 -7.67
CA PRO A 280 -18.95 7.89 -8.30
C PRO A 280 -17.65 7.08 -8.15
N ILE A 281 -17.68 5.81 -8.55
CA ILE A 281 -16.52 4.90 -8.51
C ILE A 281 -15.64 5.21 -9.73
N ILE A 282 -14.40 5.62 -9.48
CA ILE A 282 -13.42 5.98 -10.52
C ILE A 282 -12.19 5.06 -10.53
N SER A 283 -12.07 4.16 -9.53
CA SER A 283 -10.96 3.21 -9.45
C SER A 283 -11.42 1.91 -8.83
N ALA A 284 -10.94 0.80 -9.37
CA ALA A 284 -11.15 -0.54 -8.82
C ALA A 284 -9.86 -1.35 -8.90
N GLU A 285 -9.65 -2.20 -7.90
CA GLU A 285 -8.58 -3.19 -7.86
C GLU A 285 -9.15 -4.56 -7.49
N ASN A 286 -8.43 -5.63 -7.86
CA ASN A 286 -8.83 -7.02 -7.58
C ASN A 286 -10.29 -7.33 -7.99
N VAL A 287 -10.72 -6.83 -9.15
CA VAL A 287 -12.06 -7.07 -9.70
C VAL A 287 -12.25 -8.56 -9.97
N VAL A 288 -11.21 -9.19 -10.45
CA VAL A 288 -11.02 -10.63 -10.67
C VAL A 288 -9.64 -11.03 -10.17
N SER A 289 -9.36 -12.33 -10.09
CA SER A 289 -8.02 -12.83 -9.70
C SER A 289 -6.96 -12.49 -10.76
N ASP A 290 -5.74 -12.20 -10.32
CA ASP A 290 -4.56 -12.05 -11.21
C ASP A 290 -4.27 -13.34 -12.01
N SER A 291 -4.77 -14.49 -11.54
CA SER A 291 -4.66 -15.79 -12.23
C SER A 291 -5.78 -16.05 -13.26
N ASP A 292 -6.79 -15.19 -13.33
CA ASP A 292 -7.89 -15.29 -14.30
C ASP A 292 -7.66 -14.36 -15.50
N GLU A 293 -6.75 -14.73 -16.38
CA GLU A 293 -6.39 -13.93 -17.56
C GLU A 293 -7.61 -13.55 -18.42
N ARG A 294 -8.57 -14.48 -18.57
CA ARG A 294 -9.80 -14.23 -19.32
C ARG A 294 -10.71 -13.22 -18.62
N GLY A 295 -10.83 -13.35 -17.31
CA GLY A 295 -11.57 -12.40 -16.47
C GLY A 295 -10.94 -11.02 -16.49
N LEU A 296 -9.60 -10.92 -16.41
CA LEU A 296 -8.88 -9.65 -16.50
C LEU A 296 -9.13 -8.94 -17.81
N ALA A 297 -9.00 -9.64 -18.95
CA ALA A 297 -9.28 -9.07 -20.27
C ALA A 297 -10.74 -8.59 -20.38
N ALA A 298 -11.71 -9.37 -19.89
CA ALA A 298 -13.11 -9.01 -19.88
C ALA A 298 -13.42 -7.80 -18.99
N ALA A 299 -12.74 -7.68 -17.82
CA ALA A 299 -12.86 -6.52 -16.93
C ALA A 299 -12.31 -5.26 -17.61
N TYR A 300 -11.16 -5.39 -18.27
CA TYR A 300 -10.54 -4.28 -18.99
C TYR A 300 -11.40 -3.79 -20.15
N ASP A 301 -11.95 -4.70 -20.95
CA ASP A 301 -12.85 -4.36 -22.09
C ASP A 301 -14.08 -3.55 -21.61
N LYS A 302 -14.71 -3.96 -20.52
CA LYS A 302 -15.93 -3.34 -20.00
C LYS A 302 -15.70 -2.05 -19.19
N LEU A 303 -14.58 -1.94 -18.49
CA LEU A 303 -14.35 -0.92 -17.47
C LEU A 303 -13.12 -0.04 -17.73
N GLY A 304 -12.09 -0.54 -18.43
CA GLY A 304 -10.79 0.12 -18.55
C GLY A 304 -10.81 1.49 -19.22
N SER A 305 -11.81 1.77 -20.10
CA SER A 305 -12.02 3.10 -20.70
C SER A 305 -12.81 4.06 -19.79
N ARG A 306 -13.43 3.57 -18.72
CA ARG A 306 -14.36 4.33 -17.87
C ARG A 306 -13.78 4.65 -16.51
N ILE A 307 -13.01 3.71 -15.91
CA ILE A 307 -12.43 3.83 -14.60
C ILE A 307 -10.97 3.37 -14.61
N GLN A 308 -10.25 3.69 -13.57
CA GLN A 308 -8.95 3.13 -13.28
C GLN A 308 -9.11 1.67 -12.85
N LEU A 309 -8.44 0.76 -13.55
CA LEU A 309 -8.24 -0.62 -13.11
C LEU A 309 -6.79 -0.76 -12.65
N ALA A 310 -6.61 -0.98 -11.34
CA ALA A 310 -5.29 -1.06 -10.72
C ALA A 310 -4.96 -2.50 -10.33
N GLY A 311 -3.74 -2.93 -10.62
CA GLY A 311 -3.26 -4.27 -10.28
C GLY A 311 -1.78 -4.32 -9.95
N PHE A 312 -1.34 -5.44 -9.39
CA PHE A 312 0.06 -5.74 -9.15
C PHE A 312 0.65 -6.37 -10.41
N LYS A 313 1.26 -5.55 -11.26
CA LYS A 313 1.88 -5.99 -12.49
C LYS A 313 3.39 -5.89 -12.38
N THR A 314 4.10 -7.00 -12.55
CA THR A 314 5.57 -7.04 -12.55
C THR A 314 6.15 -6.86 -13.94
N ASP A 315 5.48 -7.36 -14.97
CA ASP A 315 5.86 -7.17 -16.37
C ASP A 315 5.11 -5.96 -16.97
N LEU A 316 5.87 -4.88 -17.18
CA LEU A 316 5.38 -3.64 -17.78
C LEU A 316 5.61 -3.56 -19.30
N SER A 317 6.05 -4.66 -19.92
CA SER A 317 6.27 -4.76 -21.38
C SER A 317 5.02 -5.20 -22.13
N SER A 318 4.05 -5.80 -21.43
CA SER A 318 2.79 -6.23 -22.02
C SER A 318 1.81 -5.06 -22.19
N SER A 319 0.89 -5.21 -23.14
CA SER A 319 -0.15 -4.22 -23.47
C SER A 319 -1.09 -3.91 -22.28
N PHE A 320 -1.88 -2.83 -22.43
CA PHE A 320 -2.93 -2.46 -21.47
C PHE A 320 -4.17 -3.37 -21.59
N ASP A 321 -3.99 -4.69 -21.55
CA ASP A 321 -5.09 -5.63 -21.80
C ASP A 321 -5.76 -6.11 -20.50
N ASP A 322 -5.20 -5.71 -19.35
CA ASP A 322 -5.62 -6.15 -18.03
C ASP A 322 -5.79 -4.98 -17.04
N TYR A 323 -4.83 -4.05 -17.01
CA TYR A 323 -4.80 -2.89 -16.11
C TYR A 323 -4.37 -1.62 -16.83
N ASN A 324 -4.87 -0.45 -16.41
CA ASN A 324 -4.42 0.87 -16.83
C ASN A 324 -3.69 1.64 -15.73
N SER A 325 -3.49 1.01 -14.57
CA SER A 325 -2.76 1.54 -13.43
C SER A 325 -2.02 0.41 -12.70
N VAL A 326 -0.87 0.74 -12.11
CA VAL A 326 -0.04 -0.24 -11.37
C VAL A 326 0.00 0.12 -9.89
N ILE A 327 -0.20 -0.89 -9.05
CA ILE A 327 0.01 -0.77 -7.61
C ILE A 327 1.51 -0.97 -7.34
N VAL A 328 2.14 0.04 -6.77
CA VAL A 328 3.52 0.01 -6.31
C VAL A 328 3.52 -0.35 -4.83
N SER A 329 3.87 -1.59 -4.53
CA SER A 329 4.05 -2.07 -3.16
C SER A 329 5.54 -2.17 -2.84
N PRO A 330 6.10 -1.26 -2.03
CA PRO A 330 7.51 -1.28 -1.67
C PRO A 330 7.95 -2.60 -1.05
N TYR A 331 7.11 -3.22 -0.23
CA TYR A 331 7.41 -4.49 0.47
C TYR A 331 7.56 -5.69 -0.47
N ARG A 332 6.94 -5.64 -1.65
CA ARG A 332 7.02 -6.71 -2.67
C ARG A 332 8.22 -6.53 -3.60
N ILE A 333 8.59 -5.27 -3.83
CA ILE A 333 9.66 -4.92 -4.79
C ILE A 333 11.03 -5.06 -4.11
N GLY A 334 11.20 -4.53 -2.91
CA GLY A 334 12.38 -4.70 -2.09
C GLY A 334 13.23 -3.43 -1.97
N THR A 335 14.20 -3.18 -2.85
CA THR A 335 15.10 -2.02 -2.67
C THR A 335 14.51 -0.70 -3.14
N VAL A 336 15.02 0.40 -2.58
CA VAL A 336 14.66 1.78 -3.00
C VAL A 336 14.94 2.00 -4.48
N THR A 337 16.10 1.55 -4.95
CA THR A 337 16.46 1.65 -6.38
C THR A 337 15.44 0.94 -7.26
N ASP A 338 15.09 -0.32 -6.93
CA ASP A 338 14.14 -1.09 -7.74
C ASP A 338 12.74 -0.46 -7.72
N ILE A 339 12.29 0.12 -6.58
CA ILE A 339 10.99 0.79 -6.47
C ILE A 339 10.93 2.04 -7.37
N LEU A 340 11.98 2.87 -7.33
CA LEU A 340 12.04 4.08 -8.15
C LEU A 340 12.14 3.74 -9.64
N ASP A 341 12.96 2.75 -10.00
CA ASP A 341 13.11 2.27 -11.38
C ASP A 341 11.80 1.66 -11.90
N PHE A 342 11.12 0.85 -11.10
CA PHE A 342 9.82 0.28 -11.43
C PHE A 342 8.77 1.38 -11.66
N SER A 343 8.68 2.34 -10.75
CA SER A 343 7.73 3.47 -10.86
C SER A 343 8.01 4.30 -12.12
N ALA A 344 9.27 4.61 -12.38
CA ALA A 344 9.67 5.37 -13.58
C ALA A 344 9.38 4.57 -14.86
N LYS A 345 9.61 3.25 -14.87
CA LYS A 345 9.27 2.38 -15.99
C LYS A 345 7.75 2.35 -16.22
N ALA A 346 6.94 2.20 -15.17
CA ALA A 346 5.49 2.20 -15.26
C ALA A 346 4.97 3.49 -15.91
N VAL A 347 5.43 4.65 -15.43
CA VAL A 347 5.01 5.95 -15.99
C VAL A 347 5.43 6.10 -17.46
N ARG A 348 6.67 5.69 -17.82
CA ARG A 348 7.11 5.70 -19.23
C ARG A 348 6.31 4.78 -20.12
N SER A 349 5.80 3.68 -19.58
CA SER A 349 4.91 2.74 -20.30
C SER A 349 3.45 3.22 -20.32
N GLY A 350 3.13 4.42 -19.78
CA GLY A 350 1.82 5.04 -19.81
C GLY A 350 0.89 4.65 -18.64
N PHE A 351 1.36 3.83 -17.70
CA PHE A 351 0.57 3.48 -16.52
C PHE A 351 0.52 4.62 -15.50
N LYS A 352 -0.60 4.77 -14.83
CA LYS A 352 -0.68 5.51 -13.56
C LYS A 352 -0.12 4.64 -12.44
N THR A 353 0.38 5.26 -11.38
CA THR A 353 0.93 4.55 -10.22
C THR A 353 0.13 4.86 -8.96
N VAL A 354 -0.11 3.83 -8.16
CA VAL A 354 -0.73 3.91 -6.83
C VAL A 354 0.25 3.29 -5.83
N PHE A 355 0.84 4.09 -4.95
CA PHE A 355 1.67 3.54 -3.87
C PHE A 355 0.79 2.96 -2.77
N SER A 356 1.10 1.73 -2.32
CA SER A 356 0.31 1.01 -1.31
C SER A 356 1.19 0.51 -0.17
N SER A 357 0.78 0.79 1.09
CA SER A 357 1.46 0.28 2.29
C SER A 357 1.09 -1.15 2.65
N ASP A 358 0.14 -1.76 1.96
CA ASP A 358 -0.36 -3.12 2.18
C ASP A 358 -0.78 -3.44 3.64
N GLY A 359 -1.00 -2.42 4.48
CA GLY A 359 -1.48 -2.59 5.85
C GLY A 359 -0.43 -3.19 6.79
N ASP A 360 0.80 -2.73 6.73
CA ASP A 360 1.97 -3.22 7.47
C ASP A 360 1.90 -3.10 9.01
N GLY A 361 0.95 -2.33 9.53
CA GLY A 361 0.79 -2.13 10.98
C GLY A 361 1.91 -1.34 11.64
N LEU A 362 2.77 -0.67 10.88
CA LEU A 362 3.88 0.14 11.38
C LEU A 362 3.61 1.64 11.18
N ASP A 363 4.24 2.46 12.00
CA ASP A 363 4.29 3.90 11.88
C ASP A 363 5.43 4.38 10.94
N GLU A 364 5.89 3.51 10.06
CA GLU A 364 6.94 3.78 9.10
C GLU A 364 6.47 4.75 8.01
N MET A 365 7.00 5.96 8.03
CA MET A 365 6.60 7.06 7.16
C MET A 365 7.26 7.03 5.77
N PHE A 366 8.21 6.12 5.55
CA PHE A 366 9.06 6.11 4.35
C PHE A 366 8.28 5.97 3.04
N ILE A 367 7.12 5.29 3.07
CA ILE A 367 6.26 5.20 1.89
C ILE A 367 5.74 6.56 1.42
N ALA A 368 5.54 7.51 2.33
CA ALA A 368 5.16 8.88 1.98
C ALA A 368 6.28 9.59 1.22
N ASP A 369 7.52 9.50 1.73
CA ASP A 369 8.70 10.02 1.06
C ASP A 369 8.92 9.39 -0.32
N LEU A 370 8.77 8.05 -0.44
CA LEU A 370 8.89 7.33 -1.71
C LEU A 370 7.83 7.78 -2.73
N ALA A 371 6.56 7.90 -2.32
CA ALA A 371 5.49 8.31 -3.21
C ALA A 371 5.71 9.73 -3.77
N VAL A 372 6.20 10.65 -2.94
CA VAL A 372 6.57 12.01 -3.38
C VAL A 372 7.81 11.99 -4.25
N ALA A 373 8.86 11.23 -3.88
CA ALA A 373 10.07 11.08 -4.67
C ALA A 373 9.80 10.56 -6.08
N ALA A 374 8.90 9.59 -6.20
CA ALA A 374 8.47 9.02 -7.48
C ALA A 374 7.44 9.88 -8.24
N ASN A 375 6.99 11.02 -7.68
CA ASN A 375 5.85 11.80 -8.19
C ASN A 375 4.61 10.93 -8.46
N SER A 376 4.33 9.97 -7.56
CA SER A 376 3.16 9.12 -7.68
C SER A 376 1.87 9.94 -7.73
N GLY A 377 0.95 9.57 -8.62
CA GLY A 377 -0.33 10.26 -8.70
C GLY A 377 -1.24 9.99 -7.51
N GLN A 378 -1.09 8.84 -6.86
CA GLN A 378 -2.01 8.35 -5.84
C GLN A 378 -1.26 7.54 -4.75
N ILE A 379 -1.85 7.53 -3.53
CA ILE A 379 -1.34 6.74 -2.41
C ILE A 379 -2.49 6.09 -1.63
N LYS A 380 -2.31 4.83 -1.24
CA LYS A 380 -3.22 4.03 -0.43
C LYS A 380 -2.50 3.58 0.85
N ILE A 381 -2.78 4.24 1.97
CA ILE A 381 -2.09 4.07 3.26
C ILE A 381 -3.06 3.80 4.43
N GLY A 382 -4.23 3.25 4.13
CA GLY A 382 -5.24 2.91 5.14
C GLY A 382 -6.22 4.05 5.42
N ALA A 383 -6.95 3.95 6.54
CA ALA A 383 -7.83 5.00 7.04
C ALA A 383 -7.05 6.08 7.82
N LEU A 384 -7.70 7.19 8.15
CA LEU A 384 -7.09 8.23 9.00
C LEU A 384 -6.83 7.75 10.43
N SER A 385 -7.63 6.84 10.93
CA SER A 385 -7.46 6.23 12.26
C SER A 385 -6.46 5.07 12.21
N GLY A 386 -5.86 4.78 13.37
CA GLY A 386 -4.78 3.81 13.47
C GLY A 386 -3.40 4.50 13.48
N GLY A 387 -2.59 4.22 14.53
CA GLY A 387 -1.34 4.94 14.79
C GLY A 387 -0.38 4.96 13.60
N GLY A 388 -0.13 3.83 12.98
CA GLY A 388 0.78 3.71 11.84
C GLY A 388 0.28 4.46 10.60
N ASN A 389 -1.03 4.48 10.35
CA ASN A 389 -1.58 5.21 9.22
C ASN A 389 -1.49 6.72 9.43
N ALA A 390 -1.85 7.20 10.64
CA ALA A 390 -1.78 8.62 10.97
C ALA A 390 -0.38 9.20 10.78
N ALA A 391 0.67 8.46 11.13
CA ALA A 391 2.06 8.87 10.91
C ALA A 391 2.35 9.13 9.42
N LYS A 392 1.86 8.26 8.52
CA LYS A 392 2.05 8.40 7.07
C LYS A 392 1.31 9.63 6.51
N TYR A 393 0.07 9.88 6.96
CA TYR A 393 -0.66 11.12 6.60
C TYR A 393 0.03 12.37 7.14
N ASN A 394 0.50 12.35 8.39
CA ASN A 394 1.22 13.46 8.99
C ASN A 394 2.51 13.77 8.23
N ARG A 395 3.25 12.74 7.78
CA ARG A 395 4.44 12.94 6.96
C ARG A 395 4.13 13.67 5.64
N LEU A 396 3.04 13.32 4.97
CA LEU A 396 2.61 14.04 3.75
C LEU A 396 2.18 15.49 4.05
N LEU A 397 1.54 15.74 5.21
CA LEU A 397 1.20 17.09 5.67
C LEU A 397 2.45 17.93 5.98
N GLU A 398 3.52 17.32 6.51
CA GLU A 398 4.81 17.97 6.74
C GLU A 398 5.47 18.33 5.40
N ILE A 399 5.51 17.37 4.47
CA ILE A 399 6.06 17.58 3.12
C ILE A 399 5.32 18.70 2.38
N GLU A 400 4.00 18.82 2.56
CA GLU A 400 3.21 19.91 1.94
C GLU A 400 3.69 21.31 2.37
N LYS A 401 4.28 21.44 3.55
CA LYS A 401 4.72 22.71 4.12
C LYS A 401 6.20 22.99 3.92
N SER A 402 6.99 22.00 3.48
CA SER A 402 8.43 22.11 3.25
C SER A 402 8.76 22.62 1.83
#